data_7c3c87ae5af27159ef4df41eab076917
#
_entry.id   7c3c87ae5af27159ef4df41eab076917
#
_cell.length_a   1.000
_cell.length_b   1.000
_cell.length_c   1.000
_cell.angle_alpha   90.00
_cell.angle_beta   90.00
_cell.angle_gamma   90.00
#
_symmetry.space_group_name_H-M   'P 1'
#
loop_
_entity.id
_entity.type
_entity.pdbx_description
1 polymer ?
#
loop_
_entity_poly.entity_id
_entity_poly.type
_entity_poly.pdbx_seq_one_letter_code
_entity_poly.pdbx_strand_id
1 'polypeptide(L)'
;MTDNTAIIKIIDEITACRNITLEQLHMLLETDDMQAVDYLRKRASEKAHETYGNQVFIRGLIEFTNYCKNDCLYCGIRHSNTHADRYRLSTEQIMACCESGYELGFRTFVLQGGEDPYYTDERICEIVSGIKAKYPDCAVTLSIGEKSKESYQSYFDAGADRYLLRHETADEKHYSRLHPACLLYTSPSPRDRSVSR
;
A
#
# COMPACT_ATOMS: atom_id res chain seq x y z
N MET A 1 -34.21 14.37 0.95
CA MET A 1 -33.78 13.98 2.31
C MET A 1 -33.65 12.46 2.26
N THR A 2 -32.44 11.93 2.17
CA THR A 2 -32.17 10.49 2.24
C THR A 2 -32.63 10.00 3.61
N ASP A 3 -33.44 8.96 3.63
CA ASP A 3 -34.01 8.43 4.87
C ASP A 3 -32.87 7.89 5.76
N ASN A 4 -32.58 8.55 6.87
CA ASN A 4 -31.58 8.15 7.86
C ASN A 4 -31.71 6.66 8.24
N THR A 5 -32.95 6.18 8.33
CA THR A 5 -33.27 4.78 8.63
C THR A 5 -32.72 3.81 7.57
N ALA A 6 -32.75 4.20 6.28
CA ALA A 6 -32.22 3.37 5.21
C ALA A 6 -30.70 3.25 5.28
N ILE A 7 -29.99 4.36 5.57
CA ILE A 7 -28.52 4.36 5.69
C ILE A 7 -28.06 3.57 6.91
N ILE A 8 -28.70 3.73 8.06
CA ILE A 8 -28.40 2.93 9.26
C ILE A 8 -28.58 1.44 8.98
N LYS A 9 -29.65 1.05 8.29
CA LYS A 9 -29.88 -0.35 7.90
C LYS A 9 -28.76 -0.89 6.99
N ILE A 10 -28.31 -0.11 6.02
CA ILE A 10 -27.17 -0.48 5.15
C ILE A 10 -25.90 -0.70 6.00
N ILE A 11 -25.61 0.17 6.98
CA ILE A 11 -24.45 0.05 7.88
C ILE A 11 -24.51 -1.26 8.67
N ASP A 12 -25.69 -1.62 9.20
CA ASP A 12 -25.88 -2.87 9.94
C ASP A 12 -25.71 -4.11 9.04
N GLU A 13 -26.28 -4.08 7.83
CA GLU A 13 -26.13 -5.15 6.84
C GLU A 13 -24.65 -5.37 6.48
N ILE A 14 -23.91 -4.31 6.18
CA ILE A 14 -22.46 -4.40 5.86
C ILE A 14 -21.67 -4.96 7.04
N THR A 15 -22.00 -4.52 8.24
CA THR A 15 -21.32 -4.97 9.46
C THR A 15 -21.54 -6.48 9.67
N ALA A 16 -22.73 -6.99 9.35
CA ALA A 16 -23.08 -8.39 9.52
C ALA A 16 -22.52 -9.30 8.42
N CYS A 17 -22.69 -8.94 7.13
CA CYS A 17 -22.37 -9.82 6.00
C CYS A 17 -21.12 -9.44 5.21
N ARG A 18 -20.49 -8.30 5.50
CA ARG A 18 -19.28 -7.76 4.83
C ARG A 18 -19.44 -7.62 3.31
N ASN A 19 -20.66 -7.49 2.83
CA ASN A 19 -20.98 -7.32 1.42
C ASN A 19 -21.75 -6.03 1.21
N ILE A 20 -21.45 -5.31 0.14
CA ILE A 20 -22.07 -4.03 -0.21
C ILE A 20 -22.33 -3.98 -1.71
N THR A 21 -23.49 -3.52 -2.10
CA THR A 21 -23.79 -3.21 -3.50
C THR A 21 -23.23 -1.84 -3.87
N LEU A 22 -23.05 -1.59 -5.16
CA LEU A 22 -22.59 -0.29 -5.65
C LEU A 22 -23.56 0.83 -5.25
N GLU A 23 -24.86 0.57 -5.30
CA GLU A 23 -25.90 1.52 -4.90
C GLU A 23 -25.81 1.87 -3.41
N GLN A 24 -25.68 0.87 -2.54
CA GLN A 24 -25.48 1.06 -1.11
C GLN A 24 -24.19 1.84 -0.81
N LEU A 25 -23.11 1.57 -1.56
CA LEU A 25 -21.86 2.32 -1.43
C LEU A 25 -22.06 3.79 -1.80
N HIS A 26 -22.77 4.08 -2.90
CA HIS A 26 -23.10 5.47 -3.28
C HIS A 26 -23.90 6.16 -2.19
N MET A 27 -24.93 5.54 -1.65
CA MET A 27 -25.71 6.12 -0.57
C MET A 27 -24.87 6.47 0.67
N LEU A 28 -23.91 5.61 1.02
CA LEU A 28 -23.01 5.87 2.16
C LEU A 28 -22.00 7.00 1.90
N LEU A 29 -21.50 7.11 0.64
CA LEU A 29 -20.51 8.14 0.28
C LEU A 29 -21.15 9.52 0.07
N GLU A 30 -22.41 9.56 -0.32
CA GLU A 30 -23.13 10.81 -0.63
C GLU A 30 -23.97 11.33 0.53
N THR A 31 -24.02 10.62 1.66
CA THR A 31 -24.84 11.06 2.80
C THR A 31 -24.21 12.25 3.53
N ASP A 32 -24.99 13.30 3.73
CA ASP A 32 -24.68 14.46 4.59
C ASP A 32 -25.26 14.32 5.99
N ASP A 33 -25.94 13.21 6.30
CA ASP A 33 -26.56 12.97 7.60
C ASP A 33 -25.49 12.65 8.65
N MET A 34 -25.23 13.62 9.51
CA MET A 34 -24.22 13.49 10.57
C MET A 34 -24.54 12.37 11.57
N GLN A 35 -25.80 12.04 11.81
CA GLN A 35 -26.16 10.94 12.71
C GLN A 35 -25.78 9.59 12.09
N ALA A 36 -26.05 9.42 10.80
CA ALA A 36 -25.63 8.23 10.06
C ALA A 36 -24.09 8.10 9.98
N VAL A 37 -23.39 9.22 9.73
CA VAL A 37 -21.91 9.27 9.73
C VAL A 37 -21.33 8.90 11.09
N ASP A 38 -21.88 9.42 12.18
CA ASP A 38 -21.42 9.10 13.53
C ASP A 38 -21.74 7.65 13.91
N TYR A 39 -22.89 7.13 13.47
CA TYR A 39 -23.21 5.72 13.64
C TYR A 39 -22.22 4.81 12.88
N LEU A 40 -21.88 5.14 11.62
CA LEU A 40 -20.88 4.43 10.85
C LEU A 40 -19.50 4.42 11.55
N ARG A 41 -19.07 5.60 12.04
CA ARG A 41 -17.81 5.72 12.80
C ARG A 41 -17.80 4.83 14.04
N LYS A 42 -18.89 4.83 14.78
CA LYS A 42 -19.03 3.98 15.96
C LYS A 42 -18.92 2.50 15.59
N ARG A 43 -19.67 2.03 14.59
CA ARG A 43 -19.65 0.63 14.14
C ARG A 43 -18.27 0.22 13.61
N ALA A 44 -17.59 1.10 12.86
CA ALA A 44 -16.23 0.87 12.38
C ALA A 44 -15.22 0.76 13.54
N SER A 45 -15.33 1.64 14.55
CA SER A 45 -14.49 1.61 15.74
C SER A 45 -14.71 0.33 16.57
N GLU A 46 -15.96 -0.05 16.80
CA GLU A 46 -16.31 -1.30 17.48
C GLU A 46 -15.68 -2.51 16.76
N LYS A 47 -15.79 -2.55 15.42
CA LYS A 47 -15.23 -3.63 14.62
C LYS A 47 -13.71 -3.67 14.65
N ALA A 48 -13.07 -2.52 14.59
CA ALA A 48 -11.62 -2.42 14.74
C ALA A 48 -11.17 -2.92 16.13
N HIS A 49 -11.89 -2.51 17.18
CA HIS A 49 -11.60 -2.93 18.55
C HIS A 49 -11.81 -4.45 18.76
N GLU A 50 -12.88 -5.04 18.21
CA GLU A 50 -13.10 -6.48 18.23
C GLU A 50 -11.96 -7.26 17.55
N THR A 51 -11.36 -6.69 16.49
CA THR A 51 -10.34 -7.37 15.68
C THR A 51 -8.93 -7.19 16.26
N TYR A 52 -8.61 -5.99 16.72
CA TYR A 52 -7.26 -5.58 17.09
C TYR A 52 -7.10 -5.17 18.56
N GLY A 53 -8.20 -5.11 19.33
CA GLY A 53 -8.18 -4.55 20.68
C GLY A 53 -7.75 -3.07 20.65
N ASN A 54 -6.91 -2.69 21.61
CA ASN A 54 -6.31 -1.36 21.68
C ASN A 54 -4.92 -1.27 21.01
N GLN A 55 -4.56 -2.27 20.20
CA GLN A 55 -3.24 -2.32 19.59
C GLN A 55 -3.13 -1.34 18.41
N VAL A 56 -2.01 -0.62 18.37
CA VAL A 56 -1.60 0.21 17.24
C VAL A 56 -0.39 -0.44 16.58
N PHE A 57 -0.54 -0.82 15.31
CA PHE A 57 0.54 -1.43 14.54
C PHE A 57 1.40 -0.34 13.90
N ILE A 58 2.64 -0.24 14.35
CA ILE A 58 3.65 0.64 13.77
C ILE A 58 4.55 -0.13 12.80
N ARG A 59 5.01 0.57 11.76
CA ARG A 59 5.86 0.00 10.71
C ARG A 59 7.11 0.85 10.55
N GLY A 60 8.27 0.21 10.45
CA GLY A 60 9.53 0.86 10.12
C GLY A 60 9.57 1.11 8.60
N LEU A 61 9.48 2.37 8.20
CA LEU A 61 9.64 2.75 6.79
C LEU A 61 11.12 3.01 6.50
N ILE A 62 11.65 2.34 5.48
CA ILE A 62 13.01 2.52 4.98
C ILE A 62 12.92 2.99 3.54
N GLU A 63 13.11 4.27 3.31
CA GLU A 63 13.20 4.85 1.97
C GLU A 63 14.63 4.65 1.45
N PHE A 64 14.89 3.53 0.76
CA PHE A 64 16.24 3.11 0.42
C PHE A 64 16.79 3.72 -0.87
N THR A 65 15.92 4.32 -1.70
CA THR A 65 16.31 5.10 -2.89
C THR A 65 15.26 6.14 -3.22
N ASN A 66 15.71 7.30 -3.70
CA ASN A 66 14.86 8.32 -4.28
C ASN A 66 15.10 8.55 -5.78
N TYR A 67 15.80 7.62 -6.44
CA TYR A 67 15.82 7.55 -7.90
C TYR A 67 14.53 6.92 -8.42
N CYS A 68 14.00 7.45 -9.50
CA CYS A 68 12.83 6.90 -10.17
C CYS A 68 12.95 7.10 -11.69
N LYS A 69 12.59 6.09 -12.48
CA LYS A 69 12.52 6.20 -13.94
C LYS A 69 11.30 6.97 -14.43
N ASN A 70 10.25 7.06 -13.60
CA ASN A 70 8.95 7.64 -13.94
C ASN A 70 8.90 9.15 -13.67
N ASP A 71 7.96 9.82 -14.33
CA ASP A 71 7.80 11.28 -14.25
C ASP A 71 6.38 11.68 -13.82
N CYS A 72 5.87 11.01 -12.77
CA CYS A 72 4.55 11.29 -12.21
C CYS A 72 4.48 12.73 -11.70
N LEU A 73 3.53 13.52 -12.18
CA LEU A 73 3.50 14.98 -11.99
C LEU A 73 3.37 15.42 -10.52
N TYR A 74 2.79 14.59 -9.66
CA TYR A 74 2.63 14.88 -8.23
C TYR A 74 3.83 14.44 -7.38
N CYS A 75 4.81 13.71 -7.96
CA CYS A 75 5.86 13.06 -7.20
C CYS A 75 7.12 13.93 -7.07
N GLY A 76 7.57 14.15 -5.83
CA GLY A 76 8.78 14.92 -5.57
C GLY A 76 10.07 14.22 -6.05
N ILE A 77 10.07 12.88 -6.17
CA ILE A 77 11.21 12.11 -6.67
C ILE A 77 11.08 11.73 -8.15
N ARG A 78 10.18 12.35 -8.92
CA ARG A 78 10.05 12.10 -10.35
C ARG A 78 11.36 12.36 -11.10
N HIS A 79 11.54 11.68 -12.24
CA HIS A 79 12.79 11.72 -13.00
C HIS A 79 13.23 13.14 -13.36
N SER A 80 12.32 13.98 -13.83
CA SER A 80 12.61 15.35 -14.27
C SER A 80 12.92 16.35 -13.15
N ASN A 81 12.71 15.99 -11.88
CA ASN A 81 13.02 16.89 -10.76
C ASN A 81 14.53 16.94 -10.50
N THR A 82 15.19 17.97 -11.01
CA THR A 82 16.63 18.21 -10.85
C THR A 82 17.02 18.83 -9.51
N HIS A 83 16.03 19.24 -8.70
CA HIS A 83 16.27 19.83 -7.38
C HIS A 83 16.30 18.78 -6.25
N ALA A 84 16.01 17.53 -6.55
CA ALA A 84 16.05 16.46 -5.55
C ALA A 84 17.48 15.94 -5.39
N ASP A 85 18.01 16.02 -4.18
CA ASP A 85 19.27 15.35 -3.82
C ASP A 85 19.07 13.84 -3.88
N ARG A 86 19.75 13.19 -4.83
CA ARG A 86 19.57 11.77 -5.12
C ARG A 86 20.47 10.89 -4.27
N TYR A 87 19.91 9.81 -3.72
CA TYR A 87 20.67 8.83 -2.93
C TYR A 87 20.20 7.41 -3.18
N ARG A 88 21.06 6.46 -2.84
CA ARG A 88 20.79 5.04 -2.72
C ARG A 88 21.45 4.53 -1.47
N LEU A 89 20.74 3.79 -0.65
CA LEU A 89 21.32 3.12 0.51
C LEU A 89 22.01 1.83 0.06
N SER A 90 23.14 1.52 0.66
CA SER A 90 23.74 0.19 0.49
C SER A 90 22.94 -0.88 1.25
N THR A 91 23.18 -2.16 0.93
CA THR A 91 22.55 -3.27 1.67
C THR A 91 22.87 -3.19 3.17
N GLU A 92 24.10 -2.84 3.52
CA GLU A 92 24.56 -2.67 4.91
C GLU A 92 23.79 -1.54 5.61
N GLN A 93 23.54 -0.43 4.93
CA GLN A 93 22.78 0.69 5.47
C GLN A 93 21.29 0.30 5.68
N ILE A 94 20.70 -0.44 4.74
CA ILE A 94 19.34 -0.96 4.89
C ILE A 94 19.27 -1.90 6.09
N MET A 95 20.23 -2.82 6.23
CA MET A 95 20.30 -3.75 7.35
C MET A 95 20.49 -3.03 8.69
N ALA A 96 21.29 -1.97 8.74
CA ALA A 96 21.47 -1.15 9.94
C ALA A 96 20.15 -0.42 10.33
N CYS A 97 19.38 0.06 9.35
CA CYS A 97 18.03 0.59 9.61
C CYS A 97 17.09 -0.47 10.20
N CYS A 98 17.14 -1.71 9.68
CA CYS A 98 16.36 -2.80 10.22
C CYS A 98 16.77 -3.14 11.66
N GLU A 99 18.09 -3.15 11.97
CA GLU A 99 18.61 -3.41 13.31
C GLU A 99 18.10 -2.38 14.32
N SER A 100 18.29 -1.10 14.02
CA SER A 100 17.78 -0.01 14.87
C SER A 100 16.27 -0.07 15.05
N GLY A 101 15.52 -0.37 13.98
CA GLY A 101 14.07 -0.52 14.04
C GLY A 101 13.65 -1.71 14.89
N TYR A 102 14.35 -2.85 14.78
CA TYR A 102 14.08 -4.05 15.57
C TYR A 102 14.27 -3.82 17.07
N GLU A 103 15.36 -3.14 17.45
CA GLU A 103 15.66 -2.74 18.84
C GLU A 103 14.57 -1.80 19.40
N LEU A 104 14.02 -0.91 18.56
CA LEU A 104 12.91 -0.02 18.92
C LEU A 104 11.54 -0.74 18.97
N GLY A 105 11.49 -2.03 18.67
CA GLY A 105 10.27 -2.84 18.74
C GLY A 105 9.47 -2.93 17.44
N PHE A 106 9.95 -2.40 16.31
CA PHE A 106 9.29 -2.62 15.02
C PHE A 106 9.34 -4.10 14.63
N ARG A 107 8.23 -4.60 14.08
CA ARG A 107 8.08 -5.98 13.59
C ARG A 107 7.53 -6.02 12.16
N THR A 108 7.52 -4.88 11.50
CA THR A 108 7.24 -4.75 10.06
C THR A 108 8.18 -3.70 9.48
N PHE A 109 8.91 -4.07 8.45
CA PHE A 109 9.74 -3.15 7.66
C PHE A 109 9.09 -2.94 6.30
N VAL A 110 8.96 -1.68 5.90
CA VAL A 110 8.48 -1.29 4.58
C VAL A 110 9.67 -0.73 3.80
N LEU A 111 10.13 -1.48 2.81
CA LEU A 111 11.15 -1.01 1.88
C LEU A 111 10.46 -0.23 0.77
N GLN A 112 10.64 1.08 0.79
CA GLN A 112 10.03 1.99 -0.18
C GLN A 112 11.09 2.71 -1.00
N GLY A 113 10.80 2.89 -2.28
CA GLY A 113 11.66 3.67 -3.18
C GLY A 113 10.94 4.05 -4.46
N GLY A 114 11.61 4.82 -5.30
CA GLY A 114 11.18 4.98 -6.68
C GLY A 114 11.45 3.69 -7.48
N GLU A 115 10.97 3.66 -8.71
CA GLU A 115 11.30 2.60 -9.66
C GLU A 115 12.72 2.82 -10.19
N ASP A 116 13.70 2.36 -9.40
CA ASP A 116 15.12 2.53 -9.64
C ASP A 116 15.72 1.26 -10.28
N PRO A 117 16.21 1.32 -11.54
CA PRO A 117 16.79 0.16 -12.22
C PRO A 117 18.06 -0.39 -11.55
N TYR A 118 18.69 0.37 -10.65
CA TYR A 118 19.85 -0.10 -9.89
C TYR A 118 19.50 -1.27 -8.97
N TYR A 119 18.30 -1.27 -8.41
CA TYR A 119 17.80 -2.36 -7.58
C TYR A 119 17.11 -3.38 -8.47
N THR A 120 17.90 -4.28 -9.04
CA THR A 120 17.40 -5.43 -9.81
C THR A 120 16.61 -6.37 -8.91
N ASP A 121 15.87 -7.30 -9.51
CA ASP A 121 15.08 -8.26 -8.73
C ASP A 121 15.98 -9.12 -7.84
N GLU A 122 17.17 -9.49 -8.31
CA GLU A 122 18.16 -10.26 -7.54
C GLU A 122 18.60 -9.47 -6.29
N ARG A 123 18.92 -8.18 -6.42
CA ARG A 123 19.31 -7.35 -5.28
C ARG A 123 18.19 -7.18 -4.26
N ILE A 124 16.97 -7.00 -4.74
CA ILE A 124 15.81 -6.93 -3.83
C ILE A 124 15.62 -8.27 -3.09
N CYS A 125 15.72 -9.40 -3.80
CA CYS A 125 15.64 -10.73 -3.19
C CYS A 125 16.74 -10.96 -2.16
N GLU A 126 17.99 -10.55 -2.42
CA GLU A 126 19.10 -10.62 -1.46
C GLU A 126 18.82 -9.83 -0.20
N ILE A 127 18.32 -8.58 -0.34
CA ILE A 127 17.97 -7.72 0.79
C ILE A 127 16.84 -8.35 1.62
N VAL A 128 15.77 -8.80 0.95
CA VAL A 128 14.61 -9.43 1.62
C VAL A 128 15.04 -10.68 2.37
N SER A 129 15.78 -11.58 1.72
CA SER A 129 16.29 -12.82 2.33
C SER A 129 17.21 -12.52 3.51
N GLY A 130 18.07 -11.50 3.40
CA GLY A 130 18.95 -11.06 4.49
C GLY A 130 18.17 -10.57 5.70
N ILE A 131 17.11 -9.77 5.49
CA ILE A 131 16.22 -9.31 6.55
C ILE A 131 15.51 -10.49 7.21
N LYS A 132 14.93 -11.39 6.42
CA LYS A 132 14.20 -12.56 6.95
C LYS A 132 15.11 -13.54 7.70
N ALA A 133 16.36 -13.70 7.25
CA ALA A 133 17.34 -14.53 7.96
C ALA A 133 17.71 -13.96 9.33
N LYS A 134 17.88 -12.62 9.44
CA LYS A 134 18.27 -11.96 10.70
C LYS A 134 17.08 -11.70 11.63
N TYR A 135 15.90 -11.42 11.05
CA TYR A 135 14.66 -11.05 11.77
C TYR A 135 13.46 -11.87 11.27
N PRO A 136 13.40 -13.18 11.56
CA PRO A 136 12.36 -14.07 11.01
C PRO A 136 10.95 -13.75 11.50
N ASP A 137 10.82 -13.08 12.65
CA ASP A 137 9.55 -12.60 13.21
C ASP A 137 9.07 -11.26 12.63
N CYS A 138 9.86 -10.62 11.77
CA CYS A 138 9.48 -9.39 11.11
C CYS A 138 8.81 -9.65 9.75
N ALA A 139 7.75 -8.89 9.47
CA ALA A 139 7.16 -8.84 8.15
C ALA A 139 7.91 -7.83 7.25
N VAL A 140 8.16 -8.21 6.01
CA VAL A 140 8.76 -7.36 4.98
C VAL A 140 7.71 -6.97 3.94
N THR A 141 7.52 -5.67 3.77
CA THR A 141 6.64 -5.10 2.74
C THR A 141 7.48 -4.37 1.70
N LEU A 142 7.25 -4.62 0.43
CA LEU A 142 7.88 -3.90 -0.68
C LEU A 142 6.93 -2.84 -1.24
N SER A 143 7.45 -1.66 -1.57
CA SER A 143 6.74 -0.56 -2.24
C SER A 143 7.70 0.11 -3.24
N ILE A 144 7.92 -0.55 -4.37
CA ILE A 144 8.96 -0.22 -5.36
C ILE A 144 8.41 -0.14 -6.80
N GLY A 145 7.13 0.26 -6.92
CA GLY A 145 6.46 0.44 -8.20
C GLY A 145 5.92 -0.86 -8.81
N GLU A 146 5.66 -0.82 -10.10
CA GLU A 146 5.09 -1.94 -10.84
C GLU A 146 6.17 -2.94 -11.27
N LYS A 147 5.86 -4.22 -11.18
CA LYS A 147 6.77 -5.32 -11.50
C LYS A 147 6.07 -6.42 -12.30
N SER A 148 6.84 -7.28 -12.93
CA SER A 148 6.28 -8.45 -13.60
C SER A 148 5.75 -9.48 -12.58
N LYS A 149 4.96 -10.42 -13.06
CA LYS A 149 4.46 -11.53 -12.23
C LYS A 149 5.62 -12.38 -11.69
N GLU A 150 6.63 -12.58 -12.52
CA GLU A 150 7.84 -13.33 -12.19
C GLU A 150 8.63 -12.62 -11.07
N SER A 151 8.77 -11.29 -11.17
CA SER A 151 9.39 -10.48 -10.11
C SER A 151 8.64 -10.61 -8.79
N TYR A 152 7.30 -10.49 -8.81
CA TYR A 152 6.50 -10.68 -7.59
C TYR A 152 6.66 -12.07 -6.99
N GLN A 153 6.73 -13.11 -7.83
CA GLN A 153 6.97 -14.47 -7.35
C GLN A 153 8.36 -14.59 -6.72
N SER A 154 9.40 -14.05 -7.34
CA SER A 154 10.76 -14.05 -6.79
C SER A 154 10.85 -13.35 -5.44
N TYR A 155 10.17 -12.21 -5.29
CA TYR A 155 10.13 -11.49 -4.00
C TYR A 155 9.40 -12.29 -2.92
N PHE A 156 8.29 -12.95 -3.27
CA PHE A 156 7.57 -13.82 -2.35
C PHE A 156 8.44 -15.01 -1.92
N ASP A 157 9.11 -15.67 -2.86
CA ASP A 157 10.01 -16.79 -2.60
C ASP A 157 11.23 -16.37 -1.75
N ALA A 158 11.70 -15.13 -1.89
CA ALA A 158 12.72 -14.53 -1.04
C ALA A 158 12.24 -14.18 0.38
N GLY A 159 10.92 -14.24 0.65
CA GLY A 159 10.32 -14.02 1.95
C GLY A 159 9.61 -12.68 2.14
N ALA A 160 9.33 -11.93 1.07
CA ALA A 160 8.48 -10.74 1.18
C ALA A 160 7.04 -11.14 1.54
N ASP A 161 6.52 -10.56 2.62
CA ASP A 161 5.18 -10.88 3.13
C ASP A 161 4.07 -10.07 2.44
N ARG A 162 4.38 -8.88 1.96
CA ARG A 162 3.39 -7.94 1.38
C ARG A 162 4.01 -7.10 0.28
N TYR A 163 3.16 -6.68 -0.63
CA TYR A 163 3.50 -5.68 -1.64
C TYR A 163 2.49 -4.54 -1.61
N LEU A 164 2.96 -3.30 -1.51
CA LEU A 164 2.17 -2.09 -1.56
C LEU A 164 2.29 -1.46 -2.95
N LEU A 165 1.27 -1.61 -3.76
CA LEU A 165 1.14 -0.92 -5.04
C LEU A 165 0.08 0.18 -4.90
N ARG A 166 0.49 1.43 -5.10
CA ARG A 166 -0.41 2.58 -5.03
C ARG A 166 -1.20 2.70 -6.32
N HIS A 167 -2.51 2.79 -6.19
CA HIS A 167 -3.40 2.92 -7.34
C HIS A 167 -3.61 4.39 -7.75
N GLU A 168 -3.43 5.33 -6.82
CA GLU A 168 -3.56 6.79 -6.94
C GLU A 168 -4.97 7.25 -7.37
N THR A 169 -5.48 6.81 -8.52
CA THR A 169 -6.84 7.11 -9.00
C THR A 169 -7.37 5.97 -9.88
N ALA A 170 -8.69 5.74 -9.82
CA ALA A 170 -9.40 4.77 -10.66
C ALA A 170 -9.95 5.38 -11.97
N ASP A 171 -9.86 6.70 -12.14
CA ASP A 171 -10.26 7.38 -13.36
C ASP A 171 -9.12 7.36 -14.38
N GLU A 172 -9.36 6.76 -15.54
CA GLU A 172 -8.35 6.56 -16.60
C GLU A 172 -7.80 7.88 -17.14
N LYS A 173 -8.66 8.88 -17.34
CA LYS A 173 -8.23 10.18 -17.88
C LYS A 173 -7.40 10.94 -16.85
N HIS A 174 -7.79 10.84 -15.58
CA HIS A 174 -7.05 11.45 -14.49
C HIS A 174 -5.70 10.74 -14.30
N TYR A 175 -5.67 9.41 -14.34
CA TYR A 175 -4.45 8.62 -14.26
C TYR A 175 -3.46 9.01 -15.38
N SER A 176 -3.89 8.99 -16.63
CA SER A 176 -3.04 9.34 -17.78
C SER A 176 -2.48 10.77 -17.70
N ARG A 177 -3.25 11.70 -17.15
CA ARG A 177 -2.79 13.08 -16.94
C ARG A 177 -1.73 13.18 -15.83
N LEU A 178 -1.86 12.40 -14.76
CA LEU A 178 -0.90 12.39 -13.64
C LEU A 178 0.37 11.60 -13.97
N HIS A 179 0.28 10.63 -14.88
CA HIS A 179 1.34 9.70 -15.24
C HIS A 179 1.64 9.77 -16.75
N PRO A 180 2.20 10.86 -17.26
CA PRO A 180 2.34 11.08 -18.70
C PRO A 180 3.27 10.07 -19.39
N ALA A 181 4.14 9.39 -18.65
CA ALA A 181 5.06 8.38 -19.16
C ALA A 181 4.65 6.92 -18.81
N CYS A 182 3.53 6.73 -18.10
CA CYS A 182 3.04 5.40 -17.73
C CYS A 182 1.83 5.05 -18.62
N LEU A 183 1.83 3.82 -19.13
CA LEU A 183 0.64 3.26 -19.77
C LEU A 183 -0.25 2.63 -18.71
N LEU A 184 -1.52 2.96 -18.70
CA LEU A 184 -2.53 2.42 -17.76
C LEU A 184 -2.59 0.87 -17.78
N TYR A 185 -2.16 0.27 -18.88
CA TYR A 185 -2.10 -1.18 -19.09
C TYR A 185 -1.01 -1.89 -18.28
N THR A 186 -0.09 -1.16 -17.66
CA THR A 186 0.98 -1.76 -16.85
C THR A 186 0.62 -1.85 -15.37
N SER A 187 -0.46 -1.18 -14.94
CA SER A 187 -0.97 -1.31 -13.57
C SER A 187 -2.06 -2.40 -13.52
N PRO A 188 -1.75 -3.63 -13.15
CA PRO A 188 -2.78 -4.62 -12.92
C PRO A 188 -3.58 -4.19 -11.70
N SER A 189 -4.76 -3.58 -11.93
CA SER A 189 -5.71 -3.34 -10.86
C SER A 189 -5.94 -4.67 -10.11
N PRO A 190 -5.92 -4.67 -8.78
CA PRO A 190 -6.30 -5.86 -8.01
C PRO A 190 -7.70 -6.37 -8.37
N ARG A 191 -8.54 -5.53 -9.03
CA ARG A 191 -9.87 -5.90 -9.52
C ARG A 191 -9.85 -6.59 -10.89
N ASP A 192 -8.83 -6.37 -11.71
CA ASP A 192 -8.70 -7.01 -13.02
C ASP A 192 -8.12 -8.43 -12.91
N ARG A 193 -7.71 -8.83 -11.73
CA ARG A 193 -7.41 -10.20 -11.39
C ARG A 193 -8.68 -10.93 -10.94
N SER A 194 -9.66 -11.04 -11.79
CA SER A 194 -10.63 -12.13 -11.75
C SER A 194 -9.91 -13.41 -12.17
N VAL A 195 -8.94 -13.84 -11.40
CA VAL A 195 -8.50 -15.21 -11.44
C VAL A 195 -9.57 -15.98 -10.71
N SER A 196 -10.52 -16.50 -11.49
CA SER A 196 -11.40 -17.57 -11.05
C SER A 196 -10.52 -18.64 -10.39
N ARG A 197 -10.82 -18.93 -9.16
CA ARG A 197 -10.43 -20.19 -8.55
C ARG A 197 -11.31 -21.29 -9.09
#